data_d1f94edd0e26a5405d0e6dd65846b7dc
#
_entry.id   d1f94edd0e26a5405d0e6dd65846b7dc
#
_cell.length_a   1.000
_cell.length_b   1.000
_cell.length_c   1.000
_cell.angle_alpha   90.00
_cell.angle_beta   90.00
_cell.angle_gamma   90.00
#
_symmetry.space_group_name_H-M   'P 1'
#
loop_
_entity.id
_entity.type
_entity.pdbx_description
1 polymer ?
#
loop_
_entity_poly.entity_id
_entity_poly.type
_entity_poly.pdbx_seq_one_letter_code
_entity_poly.pdbx_strand_id
1 'polypeptide(L)'
;GDGTLNECVNGAVGHANVAVTHFPCGTGNDFIKMFGEEKERFFDLAELVRGEVRPLDVMECCGRYAINICSVGIDARIGTEVHQYHDSYIFSAVANLFKGIAQPLTVRGCGMEYSGGTSLICACNGRFYGGGFNPIPDSMPDNGKLEFLVVRDVSRLTFIRLVGKYAKGRYRELEQYITHLEGDHLEIDSENEIVVNIDGEALYGKHVNFDLIPGGVNFLVPANMAFFHPETAGGHETREFVHT
;
A
#
# COMPACT_ATOMS: atom_id res chain seq x y z
N GLY A 1 -10.86 -5.32 11.04
CA GLY A 1 -10.46 -4.21 10.17
C GLY A 1 -8.95 -4.21 9.94
N ASP A 2 -8.44 -3.19 9.23
CA ASP A 2 -7.04 -3.15 8.76
C ASP A 2 -6.02 -3.20 9.89
N GLY A 3 -6.22 -2.48 11.00
CA GLY A 3 -5.31 -2.53 12.16
C GLY A 3 -5.20 -3.92 12.78
N THR A 4 -6.34 -4.60 13.01
CA THR A 4 -6.35 -5.98 13.52
C THR A 4 -5.67 -6.95 12.54
N LEU A 5 -5.87 -6.75 11.22
CA LEU A 5 -5.18 -7.53 10.20
C LEU A 5 -3.65 -7.34 10.33
N ASN A 6 -3.19 -6.10 10.45
CA ASN A 6 -1.77 -5.81 10.60
C ASN A 6 -1.18 -6.46 11.85
N GLU A 7 -1.85 -6.37 13.00
CA GLU A 7 -1.44 -7.05 14.25
C GLU A 7 -1.33 -8.57 14.06
N CYS A 8 -2.32 -9.19 13.41
CA CYS A 8 -2.30 -10.62 13.13
C CYS A 8 -1.16 -11.00 12.17
N VAL A 9 -0.90 -10.20 11.14
CA VAL A 9 0.23 -10.41 10.22
C VAL A 9 1.55 -10.33 10.99
N ASN A 10 1.75 -9.31 11.83
CA ASN A 10 2.96 -9.18 12.64
C ASN A 10 3.18 -10.36 13.59
N GLY A 11 2.10 -10.98 14.09
CA GLY A 11 2.17 -12.19 14.90
C GLY A 11 2.37 -13.48 14.09
N ALA A 12 2.08 -13.48 12.79
CA ALA A 12 2.11 -14.68 11.95
C ALA A 12 3.38 -14.82 11.10
N VAL A 13 4.06 -13.72 10.80
CA VAL A 13 5.31 -13.75 10.01
C VAL A 13 6.33 -14.67 10.67
N GLY A 14 6.93 -15.55 9.86
CA GLY A 14 7.88 -16.57 10.32
C GLY A 14 7.24 -17.83 10.92
N HIS A 15 5.94 -17.94 11.00
CA HIS A 15 5.20 -19.09 11.53
C HIS A 15 4.52 -19.89 10.41
N ALA A 16 5.20 -20.89 9.85
CA ALA A 16 4.69 -21.69 8.72
C ALA A 16 3.36 -22.42 8.97
N ASN A 17 3.00 -22.67 10.23
CA ASN A 17 1.79 -23.37 10.63
C ASN A 17 0.60 -22.45 10.90
N VAL A 18 0.76 -21.13 10.68
CA VAL A 18 -0.26 -20.12 10.94
C VAL A 18 -0.69 -19.51 9.61
N ALA A 19 -1.98 -19.39 9.40
CA ALA A 19 -2.54 -18.62 8.30
C ALA A 19 -3.44 -17.51 8.87
N VAL A 20 -3.35 -16.33 8.29
CA VAL A 20 -4.20 -15.17 8.62
C VAL A 20 -5.27 -15.01 7.56
N THR A 21 -6.43 -14.53 7.91
CA THR A 21 -7.46 -14.10 6.96
C THR A 21 -8.09 -12.79 7.41
N HIS A 22 -8.82 -12.13 6.52
CA HIS A 22 -9.49 -10.88 6.79
C HIS A 22 -11.01 -11.04 6.69
N PHE A 23 -11.69 -11.20 7.84
CA PHE A 23 -13.13 -11.03 7.87
C PHE A 23 -13.46 -9.53 8.01
N PRO A 24 -14.15 -8.91 7.02
CA PRO A 24 -14.20 -7.46 6.88
C PRO A 24 -15.27 -6.79 7.77
N CYS A 25 -14.98 -6.62 9.04
CA CYS A 25 -15.84 -5.91 10.00
C CYS A 25 -15.32 -4.54 10.45
N GLY A 26 -14.26 -4.03 9.81
CA GLY A 26 -13.75 -2.69 10.04
C GLY A 26 -14.42 -1.63 9.15
N THR A 27 -14.08 -0.37 9.39
CA THR A 27 -14.58 0.77 8.58
C THR A 27 -13.84 0.92 7.26
N GLY A 28 -12.53 0.61 7.21
CA GLY A 28 -11.69 0.72 6.02
C GLY A 28 -11.73 -0.55 5.17
N ASN A 29 -11.23 -1.65 5.73
CA ASN A 29 -11.03 -2.95 5.06
C ASN A 29 -10.29 -2.79 3.72
N ASP A 30 -9.25 -1.96 3.74
CA ASP A 30 -8.56 -1.49 2.53
C ASP A 30 -7.83 -2.63 1.82
N PHE A 31 -7.22 -3.56 2.57
CA PHE A 31 -6.47 -4.67 2.00
C PHE A 31 -7.31 -5.51 1.02
N ILE A 32 -8.52 -5.91 1.41
CA ILE A 32 -9.35 -6.78 0.57
C ILE A 32 -9.98 -6.06 -0.63
N LYS A 33 -9.96 -4.72 -0.68
CA LYS A 33 -10.46 -3.97 -1.85
C LYS A 33 -9.72 -4.29 -3.13
N MET A 34 -8.46 -4.77 -3.03
CA MET A 34 -7.68 -5.18 -4.19
C MET A 34 -8.31 -6.35 -4.95
N PHE A 35 -9.12 -7.17 -4.30
CA PHE A 35 -9.79 -8.32 -4.91
C PHE A 35 -11.06 -7.92 -5.69
N GLY A 36 -11.37 -6.62 -5.82
CA GLY A 36 -12.50 -6.13 -6.61
C GLY A 36 -13.84 -6.66 -6.09
N GLU A 37 -14.65 -7.22 -7.00
CA GLU A 37 -15.95 -7.81 -6.63
C GLU A 37 -15.81 -9.06 -5.75
N GLU A 38 -14.72 -9.81 -5.91
CA GLU A 38 -14.47 -11.03 -5.12
C GLU A 38 -14.26 -10.75 -3.62
N LYS A 39 -14.03 -9.51 -3.21
CA LYS A 39 -13.94 -9.12 -1.79
C LYS A 39 -15.20 -9.50 -0.99
N GLU A 40 -16.38 -9.55 -1.64
CA GLU A 40 -17.64 -9.90 -0.98
C GLU A 40 -17.64 -11.35 -0.45
N ARG A 41 -16.83 -12.23 -1.04
CA ARG A 41 -16.67 -13.63 -0.62
C ARG A 41 -15.99 -13.74 0.76
N PHE A 42 -15.25 -12.73 1.20
CA PHE A 42 -14.64 -12.70 2.53
C PHE A 42 -15.66 -12.51 3.67
N PHE A 43 -16.91 -12.15 3.36
CA PHE A 43 -18.00 -12.10 4.35
C PHE A 43 -18.65 -13.48 4.59
N ASP A 44 -18.36 -14.48 3.77
CA ASP A 44 -18.85 -15.85 3.96
C ASP A 44 -17.81 -16.70 4.69
N LEU A 45 -18.04 -16.94 5.99
CA LEU A 45 -17.16 -17.77 6.80
C LEU A 45 -17.07 -19.21 6.29
N ALA A 46 -18.13 -19.74 5.67
CA ALA A 46 -18.10 -21.09 5.10
C ALA A 46 -17.23 -21.16 3.86
N GLU A 47 -17.18 -20.11 3.04
CA GLU A 47 -16.21 -19.98 1.94
C GLU A 47 -14.79 -19.87 2.46
N LEU A 48 -14.53 -19.01 3.45
CA LEU A 48 -13.21 -18.85 4.03
C LEU A 48 -12.67 -20.14 4.64
N VAL A 49 -13.48 -20.87 5.42
CA VAL A 49 -13.06 -22.17 6.02
C VAL A 49 -12.71 -23.22 4.96
N ARG A 50 -13.34 -23.17 3.78
CA ARG A 50 -13.06 -24.04 2.63
C ARG A 50 -12.07 -23.45 1.64
N GLY A 51 -11.53 -22.30 1.98
CA GLY A 51 -10.61 -21.53 1.15
C GLY A 51 -9.26 -22.22 0.93
N GLU A 52 -8.38 -21.52 0.29
CA GLU A 52 -7.00 -21.95 0.05
C GLU A 52 -6.01 -21.05 0.78
N VAL A 53 -4.92 -21.62 1.25
CA VAL A 53 -3.82 -20.85 1.85
C VAL A 53 -2.83 -20.48 0.76
N ARG A 54 -2.55 -19.19 0.64
CA ARG A 54 -1.57 -18.63 -0.30
C ARG A 54 -0.46 -17.91 0.46
N PRO A 55 0.81 -18.14 0.12
CA PRO A 55 1.88 -17.30 0.62
C PRO A 55 1.76 -15.91 -0.01
N LEU A 56 1.68 -14.88 0.81
CA LEU A 56 1.71 -13.49 0.38
C LEU A 56 3.00 -12.84 0.86
N ASP A 57 3.51 -11.94 0.05
CA ASP A 57 4.63 -11.10 0.38
C ASP A 57 4.26 -10.16 1.52
N VAL A 58 5.23 -9.80 2.33
CA VAL A 58 5.10 -8.73 3.31
C VAL A 58 6.29 -7.78 3.21
N MET A 59 6.09 -6.57 3.65
CA MET A 59 7.14 -5.56 3.73
C MET A 59 7.60 -5.46 5.17
N GLU A 60 8.89 -5.62 5.42
CA GLU A 60 9.52 -5.30 6.69
C GLU A 60 9.90 -3.82 6.69
N CYS A 61 9.61 -3.13 7.78
CA CYS A 61 9.99 -1.75 8.00
C CYS A 61 10.41 -1.57 9.46
N CYS A 62 11.72 -1.44 9.68
CA CYS A 62 12.29 -1.14 10.99
C CYS A 62 11.82 -2.10 12.11
N GLY A 63 11.76 -3.41 11.84
CA GLY A 63 11.35 -4.45 12.78
C GLY A 63 9.84 -4.65 12.91
N ARG A 64 9.04 -4.05 12.03
CA ARG A 64 7.59 -4.27 11.89
C ARG A 64 7.26 -4.73 10.49
N TYR A 65 6.11 -5.39 10.36
CA TYR A 65 5.66 -5.91 9.08
C TYR A 65 4.38 -5.21 8.62
N ALA A 66 4.30 -4.97 7.31
CA ALA A 66 3.10 -4.50 6.63
C ALA A 66 2.74 -5.45 5.50
N ILE A 67 1.45 -5.74 5.34
CA ILE A 67 0.93 -6.53 4.23
C ILE A 67 0.40 -5.64 3.10
N ASN A 68 0.10 -4.38 3.40
CA ASN A 68 -0.61 -3.50 2.49
C ASN A 68 0.29 -2.34 2.00
N ILE A 69 0.32 -1.22 2.70
CA ILE A 69 1.02 -0.01 2.24
C ILE A 69 1.71 0.69 3.40
N CYS A 70 2.99 1.02 3.18
CA CYS A 70 3.73 1.94 4.04
C CYS A 70 3.91 3.30 3.35
N SER A 71 4.08 4.35 4.14
CA SER A 71 4.34 5.67 3.59
C SER A 71 5.19 6.55 4.50
N VAL A 72 5.93 7.47 3.88
CA VAL A 72 6.73 8.50 4.54
C VAL A 72 6.34 9.85 3.95
N GLY A 73 6.19 10.86 4.78
CA GLY A 73 5.91 12.22 4.33
C GLY A 73 4.53 12.73 4.72
N ILE A 74 3.85 13.42 3.80
CA ILE A 74 2.62 14.16 4.14
C ILE A 74 1.47 13.25 4.58
N ASP A 75 1.27 12.12 3.94
CA ASP A 75 0.16 11.21 4.26
C ASP A 75 0.41 10.43 5.57
N ALA A 76 1.65 10.06 5.87
CA ALA A 76 2.03 9.48 7.15
C ALA A 76 1.73 10.45 8.31
N ARG A 77 2.03 11.75 8.12
CA ARG A 77 1.70 12.80 9.09
C ARG A 77 0.18 12.98 9.25
N ILE A 78 -0.57 12.96 8.15
CA ILE A 78 -2.03 13.05 8.18
C ILE A 78 -2.62 11.86 8.95
N GLY A 79 -2.20 10.64 8.64
CA GLY A 79 -2.67 9.42 9.30
C GLY A 79 -2.46 9.46 10.81
N THR A 80 -1.29 9.89 11.26
CA THR A 80 -0.96 10.02 12.69
C THR A 80 -1.82 11.06 13.40
N GLU A 81 -2.10 12.20 12.76
CA GLU A 81 -2.88 13.28 13.38
C GLU A 81 -4.40 12.99 13.41
N VAL A 82 -4.92 12.19 12.46
CA VAL A 82 -6.33 11.77 12.47
C VAL A 82 -6.65 10.95 13.72
N HIS A 83 -5.72 10.13 14.21
CA HIS A 83 -5.91 9.41 15.47
C HIS A 83 -5.95 10.34 16.71
N GLN A 84 -5.37 11.53 16.62
CA GLN A 84 -5.38 12.52 17.70
C GLN A 84 -6.60 13.45 17.68
N TYR A 85 -7.18 13.68 16.50
CA TYR A 85 -8.31 14.59 16.29
C TYR A 85 -9.50 13.83 15.70
N HIS A 86 -10.43 13.44 16.53
CA HIS A 86 -11.55 12.55 16.22
C HIS A 86 -12.49 12.98 15.08
N ASP A 87 -12.30 14.14 14.42
CA ASP A 87 -13.40 14.73 13.67
C ASP A 87 -13.17 15.09 12.18
N SER A 88 -11.99 14.99 11.60
CA SER A 88 -11.90 15.21 10.14
C SER A 88 -10.51 14.96 9.53
N TYR A 89 -10.41 13.91 8.74
CA TYR A 89 -9.30 13.66 7.83
C TYR A 89 -8.98 14.90 6.96
N ILE A 90 -10.01 15.60 6.50
CA ILE A 90 -9.88 16.83 5.69
C ILE A 90 -9.21 17.95 6.50
N PHE A 91 -9.57 18.14 7.78
CA PHE A 91 -8.99 19.18 8.60
C PHE A 91 -7.51 18.90 8.91
N SER A 92 -7.18 17.65 9.21
CA SER A 92 -5.80 17.21 9.41
C SER A 92 -4.97 17.34 8.12
N ALA A 93 -5.52 16.98 6.98
CA ALA A 93 -4.89 17.16 5.67
C ALA A 93 -4.59 18.64 5.38
N VAL A 94 -5.56 19.53 5.64
CA VAL A 94 -5.39 20.98 5.46
C VAL A 94 -4.35 21.54 6.44
N ALA A 95 -4.38 21.13 7.71
CA ALA A 95 -3.41 21.58 8.71
C ALA A 95 -1.97 21.17 8.33
N ASN A 96 -1.78 19.94 7.82
CA ASN A 96 -0.48 19.46 7.34
C ASN A 96 0.02 20.21 6.10
N LEU A 97 -0.87 20.65 5.22
CA LEU A 97 -0.50 21.52 4.11
C LEU A 97 0.12 22.84 4.60
N PHE A 98 -0.32 23.38 5.75
CA PHE A 98 0.27 24.59 6.34
C PHE A 98 1.65 24.35 6.98
N LYS A 99 1.94 23.15 7.48
CA LYS A 99 3.23 22.79 8.08
C LYS A 99 4.36 22.57 7.05
N GLY A 100 4.04 22.58 5.75
CA GLY A 100 4.96 22.27 4.65
C GLY A 100 4.78 20.84 4.16
N ILE A 101 4.91 20.65 2.84
CA ILE A 101 4.66 19.36 2.18
C ILE A 101 5.94 18.53 2.10
N ALA A 102 7.03 19.17 1.62
CA ALA A 102 8.28 18.48 1.40
C ALA A 102 9.21 18.56 2.61
N GLN A 103 10.01 17.51 2.74
CA GLN A 103 11.13 17.44 3.68
C GLN A 103 12.37 16.91 2.94
N PRO A 104 13.59 17.33 3.33
CA PRO A 104 14.81 16.81 2.72
C PRO A 104 15.03 15.37 3.12
N LEU A 105 15.05 14.47 2.13
CA LEU A 105 15.32 13.05 2.30
C LEU A 105 16.42 12.60 1.34
N THR A 106 17.18 11.59 1.76
CA THR A 106 18.03 10.80 0.86
C THR A 106 17.39 9.44 0.68
N VAL A 107 17.16 9.04 -0.56
CA VAL A 107 16.48 7.80 -0.93
C VAL A 107 17.42 6.97 -1.78
N ARG A 108 17.64 5.70 -1.41
CA ARG A 108 18.49 4.75 -2.11
C ARG A 108 17.78 3.41 -2.26
N GLY A 109 17.94 2.77 -3.39
CA GLY A 109 17.39 1.44 -3.69
C GLY A 109 16.76 1.39 -5.07
N CYS A 110 16.47 0.20 -5.57
CA CYS A 110 15.83 -0.02 -6.87
C CYS A 110 16.52 0.74 -8.04
N GLY A 111 17.85 0.86 -8.00
CA GLY A 111 18.63 1.60 -9.01
C GLY A 111 18.52 3.12 -8.92
N MET A 112 17.87 3.65 -7.88
CA MET A 112 17.76 5.09 -7.61
C MET A 112 18.69 5.51 -6.48
N GLU A 113 19.32 6.68 -6.65
CA GLU A 113 19.90 7.47 -5.57
C GLU A 113 19.44 8.92 -5.77
N TYR A 114 18.76 9.47 -4.75
CA TYR A 114 18.20 10.81 -4.79
C TYR A 114 18.34 11.48 -3.45
N SER A 115 18.78 12.73 -3.43
CA SER A 115 18.80 13.57 -2.23
C SER A 115 18.11 14.90 -2.56
N GLY A 116 17.07 15.24 -1.81
CA GLY A 116 16.32 16.48 -2.05
C GLY A 116 14.98 16.54 -1.35
N GLY A 117 14.23 17.57 -1.67
CA GLY A 117 12.88 17.77 -1.15
C GLY A 117 11.96 16.65 -1.64
N THR A 118 11.33 15.97 -0.70
CA THR A 118 10.41 14.84 -0.95
C THR A 118 9.11 15.09 -0.22
N SER A 119 8.01 15.05 -0.95
CA SER A 119 6.67 15.30 -0.40
C SER A 119 6.04 14.03 0.16
N LEU A 120 6.28 12.90 -0.50
CA LEU A 120 5.70 11.61 -0.17
C LEU A 120 6.55 10.48 -0.75
N ILE A 121 6.75 9.43 0.03
CA ILE A 121 7.17 8.12 -0.46
C ILE A 121 6.08 7.15 -0.06
N CYS A 122 5.58 6.37 -1.03
CA CYS A 122 4.61 5.32 -0.81
C CYS A 122 5.24 4.01 -1.24
N ALA A 123 5.26 3.02 -0.34
CA ALA A 123 5.72 1.67 -0.59
C ALA A 123 4.50 0.75 -0.56
N CYS A 124 4.21 0.10 -1.68
CA CYS A 124 3.02 -0.70 -1.89
C CYS A 124 3.36 -2.18 -2.07
N ASN A 125 2.70 -3.02 -1.30
CA ASN A 125 2.53 -4.44 -1.50
C ASN A 125 1.06 -4.74 -1.87
N GLY A 126 0.12 -4.07 -1.21
CA GLY A 126 -1.29 -4.00 -1.60
C GLY A 126 -1.61 -2.77 -2.45
N ARG A 127 -2.91 -2.49 -2.65
CA ARG A 127 -3.39 -1.46 -3.60
C ARG A 127 -4.08 -0.28 -2.95
N PHE A 128 -4.74 -0.48 -1.81
CA PHE A 128 -5.61 0.53 -1.21
C PHE A 128 -5.19 0.88 0.20
N TYR A 129 -5.28 2.16 0.56
CA TYR A 129 -5.07 2.64 1.92
C TYR A 129 -5.87 3.92 2.18
N GLY A 130 -5.91 4.36 3.43
CA GLY A 130 -6.53 5.62 3.82
C GLY A 130 -8.00 5.74 3.46
N GLY A 131 -8.73 4.61 3.44
CA GLY A 131 -10.16 4.57 3.14
C GLY A 131 -10.51 4.59 1.66
N GLY A 132 -9.53 4.36 0.75
CA GLY A 132 -9.83 4.22 -0.68
C GLY A 132 -8.86 4.87 -1.64
N PHE A 133 -7.73 5.39 -1.18
CA PHE A 133 -6.62 5.76 -2.07
C PHE A 133 -6.04 4.50 -2.70
N ASN A 134 -5.89 4.50 -4.01
CA ASN A 134 -5.32 3.42 -4.79
C ASN A 134 -4.15 3.95 -5.63
N PRO A 135 -2.98 4.16 -5.03
CA PRO A 135 -1.86 4.81 -5.71
C PRO A 135 -1.28 3.97 -6.85
N ILE A 136 -1.23 2.63 -6.67
CA ILE A 136 -0.71 1.69 -7.67
C ILE A 136 -1.72 0.56 -7.88
N PRO A 137 -2.62 0.69 -8.87
CA PRO A 137 -3.70 -0.28 -9.12
C PRO A 137 -3.21 -1.68 -9.51
N ASP A 138 -2.00 -1.76 -10.05
CA ASP A 138 -1.43 -3.00 -10.58
C ASP A 138 -0.55 -3.75 -9.57
N SER A 139 -0.37 -3.22 -8.34
CA SER A 139 0.42 -3.87 -7.30
C SER A 139 -0.16 -5.25 -6.93
N MET A 140 0.71 -6.24 -6.71
CA MET A 140 0.35 -7.62 -6.43
C MET A 140 1.10 -8.13 -5.20
N PRO A 141 0.42 -8.69 -4.20
CA PRO A 141 1.05 -9.09 -2.94
C PRO A 141 1.72 -10.48 -2.99
N ASP A 142 1.90 -11.06 -4.17
CA ASP A 142 2.48 -12.40 -4.38
C ASP A 142 3.43 -12.47 -5.59
N ASN A 143 3.94 -11.33 -6.04
CA ASN A 143 4.78 -11.25 -7.24
C ASN A 143 6.28 -11.11 -6.94
N GLY A 144 6.68 -11.12 -5.66
CA GLY A 144 8.08 -10.99 -5.24
C GLY A 144 8.66 -9.59 -5.46
N LYS A 145 7.82 -8.55 -5.44
CA LYS A 145 8.24 -7.16 -5.62
C LYS A 145 7.43 -6.23 -4.74
N LEU A 146 8.07 -5.16 -4.30
CA LEU A 146 7.42 -3.96 -3.80
C LEU A 146 7.40 -2.88 -4.89
N GLU A 147 6.37 -2.07 -4.86
CA GLU A 147 6.22 -0.94 -5.76
C GLU A 147 6.38 0.37 -4.96
N PHE A 148 7.18 1.31 -5.47
CA PHE A 148 7.44 2.56 -4.77
C PHE A 148 7.05 3.76 -5.63
N LEU A 149 6.39 4.74 -5.03
CA LEU A 149 6.18 6.06 -5.60
C LEU A 149 6.96 7.09 -4.79
N VAL A 150 7.94 7.71 -5.40
CA VAL A 150 8.71 8.80 -4.80
C VAL A 150 8.21 10.11 -5.40
N VAL A 151 7.48 10.89 -4.60
CA VAL A 151 6.95 12.20 -4.99
C VAL A 151 7.92 13.28 -4.55
N ARG A 152 8.56 13.94 -5.52
CA ARG A 152 9.50 15.03 -5.28
C ARG A 152 8.80 16.25 -4.67
N ASP A 153 9.58 17.25 -4.31
CA ASP A 153 9.04 18.51 -3.79
C ASP A 153 8.02 19.10 -4.78
N VAL A 154 6.81 19.28 -4.31
CA VAL A 154 5.74 19.95 -5.04
C VAL A 154 5.14 21.08 -4.23
N SER A 155 4.76 22.17 -4.91
CA SER A 155 4.06 23.25 -4.25
C SER A 155 2.69 22.79 -3.73
N ARG A 156 2.17 23.48 -2.70
CA ARG A 156 0.84 23.20 -2.13
C ARG A 156 -0.27 23.20 -3.19
N LEU A 157 -0.23 24.18 -4.10
CA LEU A 157 -1.22 24.27 -5.18
C LEU A 157 -1.09 23.10 -6.15
N THR A 158 0.12 22.69 -6.46
CA THR A 158 0.41 21.50 -7.29
C THR A 158 -0.13 20.25 -6.61
N PHE A 159 0.16 20.06 -5.32
CA PHE A 159 -0.34 18.92 -4.54
C PHE A 159 -1.88 18.81 -4.62
N ILE A 160 -2.60 19.91 -4.31
CA ILE A 160 -4.07 19.95 -4.35
C ILE A 160 -4.61 19.55 -5.75
N ARG A 161 -3.94 19.98 -6.82
CA ARG A 161 -4.34 19.65 -8.18
C ARG A 161 -4.10 18.18 -8.55
N LEU A 162 -3.07 17.56 -7.96
CA LEU A 162 -2.59 16.25 -8.36
C LEU A 162 -3.09 15.13 -7.46
N VAL A 163 -3.45 15.41 -6.20
CA VAL A 163 -3.86 14.39 -5.22
C VAL A 163 -5.00 13.50 -5.71
N GLY A 164 -5.96 14.06 -6.45
CA GLY A 164 -7.07 13.29 -7.01
C GLY A 164 -6.64 12.31 -8.12
N LYS A 165 -5.57 12.60 -8.86
CA LYS A 165 -4.99 11.67 -9.84
C LYS A 165 -4.21 10.57 -9.13
N TYR A 166 -3.39 10.95 -8.15
CA TYR A 166 -2.65 10.02 -7.30
C TYR A 166 -3.60 9.01 -6.61
N ALA A 167 -4.68 9.51 -6.00
CA ALA A 167 -5.68 8.69 -5.32
C ALA A 167 -6.38 7.66 -6.22
N LYS A 168 -6.34 7.87 -7.54
CA LYS A 168 -6.95 6.99 -8.57
C LYS A 168 -5.91 6.18 -9.36
N GLY A 169 -4.67 6.10 -8.89
CA GLY A 169 -3.60 5.34 -9.54
C GLY A 169 -3.12 5.89 -10.89
N ARG A 170 -3.39 7.18 -11.17
CA ARG A 170 -2.98 7.82 -12.41
C ARG A 170 -1.58 8.43 -12.32
N TYR A 171 -0.68 7.78 -11.56
CA TYR A 171 0.68 8.27 -11.32
C TYR A 171 1.52 8.38 -12.60
N ARG A 172 1.26 7.53 -13.61
CA ARG A 172 1.92 7.60 -14.92
C ARG A 172 1.68 8.92 -15.66
N GLU A 173 0.61 9.65 -15.34
CA GLU A 173 0.36 10.99 -15.86
C GLU A 173 1.11 12.08 -15.09
N LEU A 174 1.83 11.72 -14.05
CA LEU A 174 2.49 12.61 -13.11
C LEU A 174 4.03 12.38 -13.07
N GLU A 175 4.63 11.79 -14.08
CA GLU A 175 6.06 11.42 -14.15
C GLU A 175 7.01 12.60 -13.91
N GLN A 176 6.59 13.82 -14.20
CA GLN A 176 7.37 15.02 -13.87
C GLN A 176 7.51 15.29 -12.37
N TYR A 177 6.65 14.70 -11.53
CA TYR A 177 6.63 14.85 -10.08
C TYR A 177 6.86 13.56 -9.33
N ILE A 178 6.52 12.42 -9.94
CA ILE A 178 6.53 11.10 -9.32
C ILE A 178 7.49 10.19 -10.07
N THR A 179 8.41 9.59 -9.34
CA THR A 179 9.23 8.49 -9.83
C THR A 179 8.63 7.20 -9.33
N HIS A 180 8.32 6.27 -10.23
CA HIS A 180 7.88 4.92 -9.93
C HIS A 180 9.07 3.98 -9.97
N LEU A 181 9.21 3.12 -8.96
CA LEU A 181 10.27 2.12 -8.84
C LEU A 181 9.65 0.78 -8.47
N GLU A 182 10.29 -0.30 -8.89
CA GLU A 182 9.98 -1.67 -8.48
C GLU A 182 11.24 -2.32 -7.92
N GLY A 183 11.10 -3.11 -6.87
CA GLY A 183 12.22 -3.87 -6.32
C GLY A 183 11.91 -4.47 -4.95
N ASP A 184 12.95 -4.89 -4.28
CA ASP A 184 12.88 -5.62 -3.01
C ASP A 184 13.37 -4.79 -1.81
N HIS A 185 13.98 -3.62 -2.08
CA HIS A 185 14.58 -2.80 -1.03
C HIS A 185 14.56 -1.31 -1.38
N LEU A 186 14.19 -0.46 -0.41
CA LEU A 186 14.35 0.99 -0.45
C LEU A 186 14.75 1.52 0.91
N GLU A 187 15.81 2.33 0.94
CA GLU A 187 16.36 2.98 2.13
C GLU A 187 16.09 4.48 2.09
N ILE A 188 15.75 5.07 3.23
CA ILE A 188 15.43 6.49 3.39
C ILE A 188 16.19 7.03 4.60
N ASP A 189 17.00 8.06 4.37
CA ASP A 189 17.70 8.80 5.42
C ASP A 189 17.16 10.23 5.53
N SER A 190 17.09 10.72 6.76
CA SER A 190 16.72 12.09 7.09
C SER A 190 17.59 12.66 8.20
N GLU A 191 17.95 13.94 8.12
CA GLU A 191 18.62 14.63 9.23
C GLU A 191 17.71 14.78 10.46
N ASN A 192 16.42 14.95 10.23
CA ASN A 192 15.40 15.07 11.26
C ASN A 192 14.61 13.77 11.40
N GLU A 193 13.97 13.62 12.55
CA GLU A 193 13.02 12.53 12.75
C GLU A 193 11.83 12.67 11.78
N ILE A 194 11.50 11.58 11.09
CA ILE A 194 10.38 11.47 10.18
C ILE A 194 9.36 10.47 10.71
N VAL A 195 8.10 10.68 10.36
CA VAL A 195 7.04 9.71 10.63
C VAL A 195 6.87 8.78 9.45
N VAL A 196 6.76 7.49 9.75
CA VAL A 196 6.41 6.42 8.83
C VAL A 196 5.06 5.87 9.22
N ASN A 197 4.17 5.72 8.28
CA ASN A 197 2.93 4.98 8.44
C ASN A 197 3.15 3.54 7.95
N ILE A 198 2.85 2.56 8.78
CA ILE A 198 2.99 1.13 8.50
C ILE A 198 1.60 0.51 8.66
N ASP A 199 0.86 0.33 7.56
CA ASP A 199 -0.53 -0.17 7.57
C ASP A 199 -1.46 0.56 8.57
N GLY A 200 -1.23 1.85 8.81
CA GLY A 200 -2.00 2.66 9.75
C GLY A 200 -1.30 2.93 11.09
N GLU A 201 -0.24 2.20 11.43
CA GLU A 201 0.55 2.41 12.63
C GLU A 201 1.70 3.40 12.38
N ALA A 202 1.96 4.29 13.35
CA ALA A 202 3.02 5.27 13.24
C ALA A 202 4.32 4.77 13.86
N LEU A 203 5.43 4.94 13.12
CA LEU A 203 6.79 4.75 13.59
C LEU A 203 7.56 6.06 13.36
N TYR A 204 8.54 6.33 14.21
CA TYR A 204 9.39 7.51 14.10
C TYR A 204 10.86 7.10 14.00
N GLY A 205 11.60 7.71 13.09
CA GLY A 205 13.02 7.42 12.89
C GLY A 205 13.70 8.42 11.97
N LYS A 206 15.01 8.33 11.87
CA LYS A 206 15.83 9.12 10.93
C LYS A 206 16.33 8.27 9.77
N HIS A 207 16.34 6.97 9.97
CA HIS A 207 16.70 5.94 9.01
C HIS A 207 15.54 4.96 8.92
N VAL A 208 15.05 4.74 7.73
CA VAL A 208 13.89 3.87 7.43
C VAL A 208 14.25 3.01 6.24
N ASN A 209 14.01 1.71 6.37
CA ASN A 209 14.13 0.76 5.27
C ASN A 209 12.79 0.09 5.01
N PHE A 210 12.56 -0.25 3.77
CA PHE A 210 11.48 -1.12 3.32
C PHE A 210 12.11 -2.32 2.64
N ASP A 211 11.94 -3.48 3.23
CA ASP A 211 12.50 -4.75 2.76
C ASP A 211 11.39 -5.74 2.41
N LEU A 212 11.44 -6.33 1.24
CA LEU A 212 10.53 -7.38 0.85
C LEU A 212 10.85 -8.70 1.57
N ILE A 213 9.84 -9.34 2.10
CA ILE A 213 9.91 -10.73 2.58
C ILE A 213 8.97 -11.56 1.70
N PRO A 214 9.50 -12.23 0.67
CA PRO A 214 8.68 -13.02 -0.24
C PRO A 214 7.96 -14.15 0.48
N GLY A 215 6.64 -14.27 0.27
CA GLY A 215 5.83 -15.30 0.92
C GLY A 215 5.84 -15.22 2.45
N GLY A 216 6.09 -14.03 3.02
CA GLY A 216 6.33 -13.82 4.45
C GLY A 216 5.17 -14.19 5.36
N VAL A 217 3.95 -14.28 4.84
CA VAL A 217 2.76 -14.70 5.59
C VAL A 217 1.89 -15.64 4.77
N ASN A 218 1.37 -16.69 5.40
CA ASN A 218 0.31 -17.50 4.81
C ASN A 218 -1.03 -16.78 4.99
N PHE A 219 -1.74 -16.57 3.90
CA PHE A 219 -3.03 -15.89 3.91
C PHE A 219 -4.12 -16.82 3.38
N LEU A 220 -5.20 -16.99 4.16
CA LEU A 220 -6.34 -17.81 3.78
C LEU A 220 -7.32 -16.95 2.97
N VAL A 221 -7.53 -17.31 1.73
CA VAL A 221 -8.46 -16.66 0.80
C VAL A 221 -9.58 -17.61 0.38
N PRO A 222 -10.74 -17.12 -0.09
CA PRO A 222 -11.73 -17.95 -0.77
C PRO A 222 -11.09 -18.74 -1.92
N ALA A 223 -11.47 -20.00 -2.11
CA ALA A 223 -10.87 -20.85 -3.13
C ALA A 223 -11.16 -20.34 -4.55
N ASN A 224 -10.21 -20.56 -5.47
CA ASN A 224 -10.35 -20.24 -6.90
C ASN A 224 -10.68 -18.76 -7.17
N MET A 225 -10.04 -17.83 -6.48
CA MET A 225 -10.17 -16.40 -6.77
C MET A 225 -9.51 -16.07 -8.11
N ALA A 226 -10.25 -15.41 -9.02
CA ALA A 226 -9.75 -14.98 -10.33
C ALA A 226 -8.57 -13.99 -10.19
N PHE A 227 -8.49 -13.26 -9.10
CA PHE A 227 -7.39 -12.36 -8.81
C PHE A 227 -6.01 -13.04 -8.90
N PHE A 228 -5.89 -14.28 -8.44
CA PHE A 228 -4.65 -15.06 -8.46
C PHE A 228 -4.50 -15.95 -9.71
N HIS A 229 -5.53 -16.01 -10.57
CA HIS A 229 -5.58 -16.84 -11.77
C HIS A 229 -6.04 -16.03 -12.98
N PRO A 230 -5.30 -14.98 -13.39
CA PRO A 230 -5.73 -14.09 -14.46
C PRO A 230 -5.92 -14.79 -15.82
N GLU A 231 -5.27 -15.94 -16.04
CA GLU A 231 -5.42 -16.73 -17.27
C GLU A 231 -6.80 -17.42 -17.41
N THR A 232 -7.50 -17.63 -16.30
CA THR A 232 -8.84 -18.24 -16.32
C THR A 232 -9.97 -17.23 -16.53
N ALA A 233 -9.71 -15.95 -16.30
CA ALA A 233 -10.66 -14.86 -16.48
C ALA A 233 -10.85 -14.44 -17.96
N GLY A 234 -9.98 -14.89 -18.87
CA GLY A 234 -9.98 -14.56 -20.30
C GLY A 234 -10.87 -15.44 -21.21
N GLY A 235 -11.73 -16.26 -20.67
CA GLY A 235 -12.58 -17.18 -21.43
C GLY A 235 -13.94 -16.62 -21.84
N HIS A 236 -14.02 -15.48 -22.56
CA HIS A 236 -15.18 -15.19 -23.40
C HIS A 236 -14.88 -14.14 -24.48
N GLU A 237 -15.14 -14.59 -25.73
CA GLU A 237 -15.37 -13.81 -26.96
C GLU A 237 -14.16 -13.36 -27.80
N THR A 238 -13.55 -14.31 -28.48
CA THR A 238 -13.13 -14.06 -29.88
C THR A 238 -14.36 -14.10 -30.77
N ARG A 239 -14.96 -12.95 -31.05
CA ARG A 239 -15.89 -12.83 -32.20
C ARG A 239 -15.08 -12.82 -33.47
N GLU A 240 -15.12 -13.93 -34.21
CA GLU A 240 -14.71 -13.96 -35.61
C GLU A 240 -15.58 -12.99 -36.41
N PHE A 241 -14.95 -11.93 -36.94
CA PHE A 241 -15.54 -11.17 -38.03
C PHE A 241 -15.36 -11.97 -39.31
N VAL A 242 -16.44 -12.65 -39.74
CA VAL A 242 -16.54 -13.21 -41.07
C VAL A 242 -16.87 -12.05 -42.03
N HIS A 243 -15.93 -11.72 -42.90
CA HIS A 243 -16.20 -10.88 -44.07
C HIS A 243 -16.95 -11.70 -45.11
N THR A 244 -18.13 -11.26 -45.47
CA THR A 244 -18.79 -11.50 -46.76
C THR A 244 -19.07 -10.16 -47.41
#